data_cbcb54936f3d04b2b7a4de1e0a402fa6
#
_entry.id   cbcb54936f3d04b2b7a4de1e0a402fa6
#
_cell.length_a   1.000
_cell.length_b   1.000
_cell.length_c   1.000
_cell.angle_alpha   90.00
_cell.angle_beta   90.00
_cell.angle_gamma   90.00
#
_symmetry.space_group_name_H-M   'P 1'
#
loop_
_entity.id
_entity.type
_entity.pdbx_description
1 polymer ?
#
loop_
_entity_poly.entity_id
_entity_poly.type
_entity_poly.pdbx_seq_one_letter_code
_entity_poly.pdbx_strand_id
1 'polypeptide(L)'
;MRHADFRVGGRIFATLGYPSDRFAVVMLTPQDQDLVVRDHPRAFAPVKGKWGASGSTTVTLGATTVSVVSAALEAAWRKRAPKRLLATGE
;
A
#
# COMPACT_ATOMS: atom_id res chain seq x y z
N MET A 1 -13.85 -15.83 1.81
CA MET A 1 -12.84 -14.95 2.38
C MET A 1 -13.24 -13.50 2.18
N ARG A 2 -13.07 -12.70 3.19
CA ARG A 2 -13.40 -11.28 3.11
C ARG A 2 -12.15 -10.43 3.04
N HIS A 3 -12.25 -9.32 2.34
CA HIS A 3 -11.20 -8.31 2.35
C HIS A 3 -11.84 -6.93 2.45
N ALA A 4 -11.08 -5.97 2.89
CA ALA A 4 -11.54 -4.59 3.04
C ALA A 4 -10.73 -3.70 2.12
N ASP A 5 -11.42 -2.89 1.33
CA ASP A 5 -10.78 -1.91 0.46
C ASP A 5 -10.83 -0.55 1.16
N PHE A 6 -9.71 0.15 1.15
CA PHE A 6 -9.64 1.50 1.70
C PHE A 6 -9.53 2.49 0.55
N ARG A 7 -10.39 3.51 0.57
CA ARG A 7 -10.52 4.47 -0.52
C ARG A 7 -10.31 5.89 -0.04
N VAL A 8 -9.80 6.71 -0.96
CA VAL A 8 -9.74 8.16 -0.77
C VAL A 8 -10.10 8.82 -2.09
N GLY A 9 -11.04 9.75 -2.06
CA GLY A 9 -11.50 10.40 -3.29
C GLY A 9 -12.06 9.41 -4.31
N GLY A 10 -12.66 8.32 -3.85
CA GLY A 10 -13.23 7.29 -4.72
C GLY A 10 -12.21 6.28 -5.25
N ARG A 11 -10.93 6.43 -4.92
CA ARG A 11 -9.87 5.53 -5.41
C ARG A 11 -9.39 4.63 -4.30
N ILE A 12 -9.17 3.36 -4.62
CA ILE A 12 -8.61 2.40 -3.66
C ILE A 12 -7.12 2.69 -3.50
N PHE A 13 -6.66 2.84 -2.25
CA PHE A 13 -5.24 2.98 -1.98
C PHE A 13 -4.67 1.77 -1.22
N ALA A 14 -5.52 0.95 -0.66
CA ALA A 14 -5.08 -0.28 0.01
C ALA A 14 -6.23 -1.28 0.06
N THR A 15 -5.87 -2.57 0.07
CA THR A 15 -6.81 -3.67 0.25
C THR A 15 -6.24 -4.59 1.31
N LEU A 16 -7.00 -4.80 2.38
CA LEU A 16 -6.60 -5.66 3.49
C LEU A 16 -7.23 -7.04 3.33
N GLY A 17 -6.45 -8.09 3.60
CA GLY A 17 -6.96 -9.45 3.51
C GLY A 17 -6.97 -10.03 2.11
N TYR A 18 -6.12 -9.55 1.23
CA TYR A 18 -6.01 -10.03 -0.14
C TYR A 18 -4.54 -10.20 -0.50
N PRO A 19 -4.15 -11.31 -1.13
CA PRO A 19 -4.94 -12.45 -1.62
C PRO A 19 -5.42 -13.42 -0.54
N SER A 20 -5.02 -13.24 0.70
CA SER A 20 -5.53 -14.01 1.84
C SER A 20 -5.46 -13.14 3.09
N ASP A 21 -5.95 -13.66 4.22
CA ASP A 21 -5.99 -12.92 5.48
C ASP A 21 -4.60 -12.50 5.98
N ARG A 22 -3.55 -13.13 5.47
CA ARG A 22 -2.19 -12.83 5.88
C ARG A 22 -1.58 -11.64 5.17
N PHE A 23 -2.25 -11.14 4.15
CA PHE A 23 -1.68 -10.16 3.24
C PHE A 23 -2.53 -8.92 3.12
N ALA A 24 -1.89 -7.87 2.67
CA ALA A 24 -2.54 -6.65 2.22
C ALA A 24 -1.87 -6.21 0.93
N VAL A 25 -2.53 -5.35 0.18
CA VAL A 25 -1.94 -4.72 -1.00
C VAL A 25 -2.05 -3.23 -0.81
N VAL A 26 -0.95 -2.51 -1.00
CA VAL A 26 -0.92 -1.05 -0.93
C VAL A 26 -0.50 -0.49 -2.28
N MET A 27 -1.12 0.62 -2.67
CA MET A 27 -0.89 1.25 -3.97
C MET A 27 0.12 2.36 -3.81
N LEU A 28 1.40 2.02 -3.96
CA LEU A 28 2.50 2.97 -3.79
C LEU A 28 2.94 3.55 -5.14
N THR A 29 3.77 4.58 -5.09
CA THR A 29 4.54 4.97 -6.27
C THR A 29 5.65 3.95 -6.46
N PRO A 30 6.18 3.79 -7.69
CA PRO A 30 7.33 2.89 -7.88
C PRO A 30 8.52 3.25 -7.00
N GLN A 31 8.75 4.52 -6.74
CA GLN A 31 9.84 4.96 -5.87
C GLN A 31 9.62 4.51 -4.43
N ASP A 32 8.43 4.71 -3.90
CA ASP A 32 8.10 4.28 -2.54
C ASP A 32 8.12 2.77 -2.43
N GLN A 33 7.65 2.07 -3.47
CA GLN A 33 7.70 0.61 -3.51
C GLN A 33 9.14 0.13 -3.40
N ASP A 34 10.06 0.71 -4.17
CA ASP A 34 11.47 0.33 -4.12
C ASP A 34 12.04 0.50 -2.72
N LEU A 35 11.69 1.60 -2.05
CA LEU A 35 12.18 1.87 -0.71
C LEU A 35 11.70 0.82 0.30
N VAL A 36 10.39 0.52 0.30
CA VAL A 36 9.87 -0.42 1.29
C VAL A 36 10.32 -1.85 1.00
N VAL A 37 10.44 -2.22 -0.27
CA VAL A 37 10.91 -3.56 -0.62
C VAL A 37 12.37 -3.73 -0.21
N ARG A 38 13.19 -2.70 -0.43
CA ARG A 38 14.60 -2.74 -0.06
C ARG A 38 14.79 -2.78 1.45
N ASP A 39 14.02 -1.97 2.17
CA ASP A 39 14.18 -1.85 3.62
C ASP A 39 13.52 -3.01 4.38
N HIS A 40 12.46 -3.60 3.80
CA HIS A 40 11.69 -4.66 4.44
C HIS A 40 11.38 -5.77 3.44
N PRO A 41 12.41 -6.47 2.93
CA PRO A 41 12.21 -7.43 1.84
C PRO A 41 11.37 -8.65 2.21
N ARG A 42 11.26 -8.96 3.52
CA ARG A 42 10.42 -10.08 3.95
C ARG A 42 8.96 -9.69 4.04
N ALA A 43 8.68 -8.41 4.17
CA ALA A 43 7.31 -7.93 4.38
C ALA A 43 6.69 -7.38 3.11
N PHE A 44 7.47 -6.81 2.21
CA PHE A 44 6.96 -6.13 1.03
C PHE A 44 7.52 -6.75 -0.24
N ALA A 45 6.64 -6.96 -1.23
CA ALA A 45 7.03 -7.43 -2.55
C ALA A 45 6.10 -6.83 -3.59
N PRO A 46 6.61 -6.48 -4.78
CA PRO A 46 5.72 -5.99 -5.84
C PRO A 46 4.70 -7.07 -6.23
N VAL A 47 3.48 -6.64 -6.53
CA VAL A 47 2.50 -7.53 -7.13
C VAL A 47 3.01 -7.93 -8.51
N LYS A 48 2.71 -9.14 -8.92
CA LYS A 48 3.18 -9.62 -10.22
C LYS A 48 2.54 -8.86 -11.37
N GLY A 49 3.31 -8.67 -12.44
CA GLY A 49 2.82 -8.08 -13.67
C GLY A 49 2.75 -6.57 -13.64
N LYS A 50 1.87 -6.02 -14.44
CA LYS A 50 1.74 -4.57 -14.64
C LYS A 50 1.36 -3.83 -13.38
N TRP A 51 0.56 -4.46 -12.52
CA TRP A 51 0.14 -3.83 -11.26
C TRP A 51 1.33 -3.54 -10.37
N GLY A 52 2.25 -4.52 -10.27
CA GLY A 52 3.46 -4.34 -9.49
C GLY A 52 4.34 -3.26 -10.08
N ALA A 53 4.46 -3.22 -11.40
CA ALA A 53 5.27 -2.21 -12.08
C ALA A 53 4.73 -0.80 -11.84
N SER A 54 3.42 -0.66 -11.61
CA SER A 54 2.79 0.62 -11.32
C SER A 54 2.87 1.01 -9.85
N GLY A 55 3.38 0.13 -8.98
CA GLY A 55 3.55 0.42 -7.57
C GLY A 55 2.68 -0.39 -6.62
N SER A 56 1.81 -1.27 -7.14
CA SER A 56 1.02 -2.15 -6.27
C SER A 56 1.96 -3.12 -5.55
N THR A 57 1.86 -3.16 -4.24
CA THR A 57 2.83 -3.84 -3.38
C THR A 57 2.11 -4.73 -2.40
N THR A 58 2.51 -6.00 -2.34
CA THR A 58 1.96 -6.96 -1.37
C THR A 58 2.68 -6.80 -0.05
N VAL A 59 1.92 -6.78 1.04
CA VAL A 59 2.43 -6.70 2.40
C VAL A 59 2.11 -8.01 3.11
N THR A 60 3.14 -8.66 3.64
CA THR A 60 2.98 -9.84 4.50
C THR A 60 2.82 -9.35 5.93
N LEU A 61 1.60 -9.38 6.45
CA LEU A 61 1.27 -8.72 7.72
C LEU A 61 2.04 -9.29 8.90
N GLY A 62 2.29 -10.59 8.89
CA GLY A 62 3.03 -11.23 9.99
C GLY A 62 4.53 -10.95 9.98
N ALA A 63 5.05 -10.34 8.93
CA ALA A 63 6.48 -10.06 8.79
C ALA A 63 6.83 -8.59 9.01
N THR A 64 5.89 -7.80 9.51
CA THR A 64 6.10 -6.37 9.68
C THR A 64 5.42 -5.89 10.95
N THR A 65 5.57 -4.60 11.26
CA THR A 65 4.99 -3.99 12.45
C THR A 65 3.90 -3.00 12.07
N VAL A 66 3.06 -2.64 13.05
CA VAL A 66 2.02 -1.62 12.85
C VAL A 66 2.63 -0.31 12.37
N SER A 67 3.77 0.06 12.93
CA SER A 67 4.46 1.30 12.57
C SER A 67 4.82 1.34 11.09
N VAL A 68 5.39 0.24 10.59
CA VAL A 68 5.80 0.14 9.17
C VAL A 68 4.59 0.11 8.26
N VAL A 69 3.55 -0.64 8.63
CA VAL A 69 2.32 -0.70 7.83
C VAL A 69 1.65 0.66 7.77
N SER A 70 1.61 1.37 8.90
CA SER A 70 1.01 2.71 8.96
C SER A 70 1.71 3.68 8.03
N ALA A 71 3.04 3.63 7.99
CA ALA A 71 3.82 4.48 7.10
C ALA A 71 3.53 4.16 5.63
N ALA A 72 3.39 2.87 5.30
CA ALA A 72 3.07 2.45 3.94
C ALA A 72 1.66 2.88 3.55
N LEU A 73 0.71 2.77 4.46
CA LEU A 73 -0.67 3.21 4.21
C LEU A 73 -0.72 4.72 4.00
N GLU A 74 0.03 5.48 4.77
CA GLU A 74 0.08 6.92 4.59
C GLU A 74 0.65 7.29 3.23
N ALA A 75 1.73 6.63 2.80
CA ALA A 75 2.31 6.87 1.49
C ALA A 75 1.33 6.55 0.37
N ALA A 76 0.59 5.43 0.51
CA ALA A 76 -0.42 5.04 -0.47
C ALA A 76 -1.56 6.06 -0.52
N TRP A 77 -1.98 6.53 0.64
CA TRP A 77 -3.03 7.54 0.72
C TRP A 77 -2.61 8.82 0.00
N ARG A 78 -1.39 9.29 0.24
CA ARG A 78 -0.88 10.52 -0.40
C ARG A 78 -0.85 10.39 -1.91
N LYS A 79 -0.47 9.23 -2.41
CA LYS A 79 -0.45 8.98 -3.85
C LYS A 79 -1.85 9.08 -4.47
N ARG A 80 -2.87 8.58 -3.78
CA ARG A 80 -4.22 8.48 -4.32
C ARG A 80 -5.11 9.66 -3.99
N ALA A 81 -4.80 10.41 -2.93
CA ALA A 81 -5.64 11.51 -2.50
C ALA A 81 -5.64 12.62 -3.55
N PRO A 82 -6.82 13.21 -3.83
CA PRO A 82 -6.87 14.38 -4.71
C PRO A 82 -6.05 15.52 -4.14
N LYS A 83 -5.47 16.32 -5.02
CA LYS A 83 -4.62 17.45 -4.60
C LYS A 83 -5.31 18.38 -3.62
N ARG A 84 -6.62 18.60 -3.80
CA ARG A 84 -7.36 19.48 -2.91
C ARG A 84 -7.36 19.00 -1.46
N LEU A 85 -7.38 17.66 -1.26
CA LEU A 85 -7.34 17.09 0.08
C LEU A 85 -5.95 17.24 0.68
N LEU A 86 -4.92 17.08 -0.13
CA LEU A 86 -3.55 17.28 0.34
C LEU A 86 -3.29 18.74 0.72
N ALA A 87 -3.84 19.66 -0.05
CA ALA A 87 -3.67 21.07 0.23
C ALA A 87 -4.37 21.52 1.51
N THR A 88 -5.49 20.90 1.85
CA THR A 88 -6.25 21.23 3.06
C THR A 88 -5.86 20.38 4.26
N GLY A 89 -5.06 19.37 4.06
CA GLY A 89 -4.62 18.47 5.12
C GLY A 89 -3.58 19.08 6.05
N GLU A 90 -3.20 20.30 5.77
CA GLU A 90 -2.26 20.99 6.62
C GLU A 90 -2.92 21.36 7.94
#